data_92a11d964a529ce9f2e86d9a0f200dee
#
_entry.id   92a11d964a529ce9f2e86d9a0f200dee
#
_cell.length_a   1.000
_cell.length_b   1.000
_cell.length_c   1.000
_cell.angle_alpha   90.00
_cell.angle_beta   90.00
_cell.angle_gamma   90.00
#
_symmetry.space_group_name_H-M   'P 1'
#
loop_
_entity.id
_entity.type
_entity.pdbx_description
1 polymer ?
#
loop_
_entity_poly.entity_id
_entity_poly.type
_entity_poly.pdbx_seq_one_letter_code
_entity_poly.pdbx_strand_id
1 'polypeptide(L)'
;SLCDIATEQGSTLPQLRLACSSADQLMASVVRQFFEIAPRARVVNLYGATETSANTTSFEVSRSGSIPDPIPLGEPICATKIVIRDMKGNEKLSGEEGQICVQGAPVADGYIVNGQLSPGDDAFFTLGSGQREIRTGDLGIIKDGVLSLVGRLDNAVNIAGHKIHLEEVERAAARVANSTKQCGAVYHQGSGGFLALVIPREWESQVTTSRLAEFLPSYMIPLKIVTTQNVPRSRTGKIDRSECLKLVAQSELYDHDRISQGQMQRNSVHDQVQNIWDMVLGKKSHGEDRDFFSAGGNSLRAVQLLTAIGKQFGVRVPLRNFYSNPTISCLVSLLMPVEEREQ
;
A
#
# COMPACT_ATOMS: atom_id res chain seq x y z
N SER A 1 9.41 -9.82 15.19
CA SER A 1 8.63 -11.10 15.21
C SER A 1 9.34 -12.16 16.05
N LEU A 2 8.68 -13.31 16.32
CA LEU A 2 9.33 -14.47 16.95
C LEU A 2 10.55 -14.93 16.12
N CYS A 3 10.42 -14.90 14.80
CA CYS A 3 11.49 -15.27 13.87
C CYS A 3 12.71 -14.36 14.02
N ASP A 4 12.52 -13.06 14.12
CA ASP A 4 13.63 -12.09 14.25
C ASP A 4 14.40 -12.34 15.54
N ILE A 5 13.69 -12.51 16.67
CA ILE A 5 14.30 -12.78 17.98
C ILE A 5 15.07 -14.10 17.96
N ALA A 6 14.48 -15.17 17.42
CA ALA A 6 15.13 -16.47 17.35
C ALA A 6 16.38 -16.44 16.46
N THR A 7 16.33 -15.76 15.32
CA THR A 7 17.46 -15.58 14.41
C THR A 7 18.58 -14.76 15.05
N GLU A 8 18.27 -13.64 15.70
CA GLU A 8 19.24 -12.81 16.43
C GLU A 8 19.94 -13.57 17.56
N GLN A 9 19.22 -14.48 18.23
CA GLN A 9 19.76 -15.29 19.33
C GLN A 9 20.39 -16.61 18.87
N GLY A 10 20.35 -16.92 17.57
CA GLY A 10 20.78 -18.22 17.04
C GLY A 10 19.98 -19.41 17.61
N SER A 11 18.75 -19.17 18.04
CA SER A 11 17.91 -20.15 18.72
C SER A 11 17.06 -20.92 17.71
N THR A 12 16.81 -22.22 18.00
CA THR A 12 15.93 -23.07 17.18
C THR A 12 14.82 -23.67 18.07
N LEU A 13 13.71 -24.05 17.44
CA LEU A 13 12.52 -24.61 18.06
C LEU A 13 12.28 -26.05 17.56
N PRO A 14 13.20 -27.01 17.84
CA PRO A 14 13.16 -28.34 17.22
C PRO A 14 11.99 -29.20 17.68
N GLN A 15 11.36 -28.88 18.80
CA GLN A 15 10.22 -29.61 19.36
C GLN A 15 8.87 -29.04 18.90
N LEU A 16 8.85 -27.86 18.29
CA LEU A 16 7.62 -27.25 17.80
C LEU A 16 7.08 -28.05 16.61
N ARG A 17 5.80 -28.43 16.68
CA ARG A 17 5.14 -29.26 15.66
C ARG A 17 4.14 -28.49 14.81
N LEU A 18 3.57 -27.43 15.35
CA LEU A 18 2.54 -26.63 14.69
C LEU A 18 2.72 -25.16 15.05
N ALA A 19 2.67 -24.29 14.03
CA ALA A 19 2.52 -22.87 14.18
C ALA A 19 1.31 -22.40 13.37
N CYS A 20 0.45 -21.63 14.02
CA CYS A 20 -0.67 -20.96 13.39
C CYS A 20 -0.37 -19.46 13.31
N SER A 21 -0.49 -18.91 12.11
CA SER A 21 -0.43 -17.46 11.87
C SER A 21 -1.84 -16.96 11.62
N SER A 22 -2.21 -15.84 12.23
CA SER A 22 -3.51 -15.21 12.05
C SER A 22 -3.41 -13.70 12.24
N ALA A 23 -4.46 -12.97 11.89
CA ALA A 23 -4.67 -11.53 12.09
C ALA A 23 -3.97 -10.60 11.10
N ASP A 24 -2.89 -11.02 10.45
CA ASP A 24 -2.20 -10.21 9.44
C ASP A 24 -1.83 -11.07 8.24
N GLN A 25 -1.47 -10.42 7.12
CA GLN A 25 -1.09 -11.14 5.91
C GLN A 25 0.26 -11.84 6.11
N LEU A 26 0.26 -13.17 5.94
CA LEU A 26 1.46 -13.98 6.07
C LEU A 26 2.27 -13.97 4.76
N MET A 27 3.55 -13.61 4.84
CA MET A 27 4.46 -13.53 3.70
C MET A 27 5.33 -14.79 3.61
N ALA A 28 5.71 -15.17 2.39
CA ALA A 28 6.59 -16.32 2.16
C ALA A 28 7.96 -16.17 2.84
N SER A 29 8.49 -14.95 2.95
CA SER A 29 9.75 -14.68 3.66
C SER A 29 9.69 -15.09 5.13
N VAL A 30 8.58 -14.75 5.81
CA VAL A 30 8.34 -15.13 7.21
C VAL A 30 8.25 -16.65 7.36
N VAL A 31 7.55 -17.31 6.44
CA VAL A 31 7.41 -18.78 6.48
C VAL A 31 8.76 -19.46 6.26
N ARG A 32 9.58 -19.00 5.31
CA ARG A 32 10.91 -19.56 5.07
C ARG A 32 11.80 -19.44 6.31
N GLN A 33 11.88 -18.24 6.89
CA GLN A 33 12.62 -17.99 8.12
C GLN A 33 12.12 -18.87 9.28
N PHE A 34 10.78 -19.02 9.40
CA PHE A 34 10.18 -19.88 10.40
C PHE A 34 10.56 -21.36 10.21
N PHE A 35 10.61 -21.82 8.97
CA PHE A 35 11.02 -23.20 8.67
C PHE A 35 12.48 -23.49 9.02
N GLU A 36 13.36 -22.48 9.01
CA GLU A 36 14.75 -22.61 9.44
C GLU A 36 14.84 -22.80 10.95
N ILE A 37 14.11 -21.99 11.73
CA ILE A 37 14.16 -22.06 13.20
C ILE A 37 13.33 -23.21 13.77
N ALA A 38 12.29 -23.70 13.08
CA ALA A 38 11.38 -24.75 13.49
C ALA A 38 11.27 -25.87 12.43
N PRO A 39 12.31 -26.70 12.26
CA PRO A 39 12.44 -27.62 11.12
C PRO A 39 11.37 -28.73 11.08
N ARG A 40 10.68 -29.00 12.17
CA ARG A 40 9.63 -30.03 12.26
C ARG A 40 8.21 -29.46 12.28
N ALA A 41 8.04 -28.13 12.39
CA ALA A 41 6.74 -27.51 12.50
C ALA A 41 6.01 -27.48 11.16
N ARG A 42 4.71 -27.72 11.22
CA ARG A 42 3.75 -27.34 10.19
C ARG A 42 3.42 -25.87 10.37
N VAL A 43 3.18 -25.14 9.28
CA VAL A 43 2.75 -23.74 9.31
C VAL A 43 1.37 -23.66 8.67
N VAL A 44 0.42 -23.12 9.42
CA VAL A 44 -0.97 -22.93 8.96
C VAL A 44 -1.31 -21.45 9.03
N ASN A 45 -1.73 -20.90 7.91
CA ASN A 45 -2.32 -19.57 7.84
C ASN A 45 -3.81 -19.67 8.15
N LEU A 46 -4.28 -18.86 9.10
CA LEU A 46 -5.68 -18.80 9.53
C LEU A 46 -6.22 -17.41 9.23
N TYR A 47 -7.42 -17.35 8.68
CA TYR A 47 -8.12 -16.09 8.45
C TYR A 47 -9.50 -16.12 9.08
N GLY A 48 -9.90 -14.96 9.60
CA GLY A 48 -11.23 -14.70 10.13
C GLY A 48 -11.31 -13.34 10.80
N ALA A 49 -12.46 -13.04 11.34
CA ALA A 49 -12.76 -11.80 12.03
C ALA A 49 -13.39 -12.09 13.39
N THR A 50 -13.39 -11.12 14.28
CA THR A 50 -14.08 -11.21 15.58
C THR A 50 -15.55 -11.60 15.40
N GLU A 51 -16.17 -11.07 14.38
CA GLU A 51 -17.56 -11.26 13.99
C GLU A 51 -17.87 -12.68 13.47
N THR A 52 -16.82 -13.48 13.24
CA THR A 52 -16.93 -14.86 12.71
C THR A 52 -16.31 -15.90 13.64
N SER A 53 -16.27 -15.63 14.95
CA SER A 53 -15.70 -16.52 15.96
C SER A 53 -14.25 -16.89 15.71
N ALA A 54 -13.44 -15.91 15.34
CA ALA A 54 -12.00 -15.89 15.10
C ALA A 54 -11.54 -16.42 13.73
N ASN A 55 -11.75 -17.69 13.41
CA ASN A 55 -11.17 -18.28 12.19
C ASN A 55 -12.24 -18.92 11.31
N THR A 56 -12.20 -18.66 10.02
CA THR A 56 -13.16 -19.14 9.00
C THR A 56 -12.51 -19.90 7.86
N THR A 57 -11.22 -19.65 7.59
CA THR A 57 -10.45 -20.41 6.60
C THR A 57 -9.09 -20.81 7.12
N SER A 58 -8.48 -21.81 6.49
CA SER A 58 -7.11 -22.26 6.78
C SER A 58 -6.36 -22.66 5.53
N PHE A 59 -5.06 -22.40 5.53
CA PHE A 59 -4.12 -22.81 4.48
C PHE A 59 -2.85 -23.39 5.13
N GLU A 60 -2.58 -24.65 4.89
CA GLU A 60 -1.33 -25.26 5.33
C GLU A 60 -0.24 -25.03 4.29
N VAL A 61 0.87 -24.44 4.72
CA VAL A 61 1.99 -24.14 3.82
C VAL A 61 2.87 -25.38 3.67
N SER A 62 3.00 -25.86 2.43
CA SER A 62 3.89 -26.98 2.10
C SER A 62 5.36 -26.56 2.23
N ARG A 63 6.17 -27.45 2.80
CA ARG A 63 7.64 -27.30 2.82
C ARG A 63 8.27 -27.63 1.46
N SER A 64 7.60 -28.47 0.68
CA SER A 64 8.06 -28.88 -0.65
C SER A 64 7.45 -28.01 -1.73
N GLY A 65 8.27 -27.59 -2.69
CA GLY A 65 7.82 -26.78 -3.82
C GLY A 65 7.89 -25.27 -3.59
N SER A 66 7.16 -24.52 -4.41
CA SER A 66 7.10 -23.07 -4.33
C SER A 66 6.16 -22.63 -3.21
N ILE A 67 6.65 -21.78 -2.32
CA ILE A 67 5.81 -21.14 -1.29
C ILE A 67 5.14 -19.92 -1.94
N PRO A 68 3.80 -19.86 -1.96
CA PRO A 68 3.06 -18.72 -2.48
C PRO A 68 3.43 -17.42 -1.75
N ASP A 69 3.41 -16.29 -2.46
CA ASP A 69 3.70 -14.98 -1.87
C ASP A 69 2.73 -13.90 -2.41
N PRO A 70 1.80 -13.40 -1.60
CA PRO A 70 1.52 -13.76 -0.20
C PRO A 70 0.93 -15.17 -0.03
N ILE A 71 0.97 -15.69 1.22
CA ILE A 71 0.34 -16.97 1.55
C ILE A 71 -1.18 -16.83 1.43
N PRO A 72 -1.87 -17.73 0.72
CA PRO A 72 -3.32 -17.72 0.63
C PRO A 72 -4.01 -17.80 2.01
N LEU A 73 -5.26 -17.34 2.06
CA LEU A 73 -6.12 -17.51 3.24
C LEU A 73 -6.69 -18.93 3.33
N GLY A 74 -6.73 -19.65 2.21
CA GLY A 74 -7.06 -21.04 2.14
C GLY A 74 -8.53 -21.38 1.91
N GLU A 75 -8.93 -22.52 2.43
CA GLU A 75 -10.26 -23.08 2.25
C GLU A 75 -11.12 -22.86 3.51
N PRO A 76 -12.45 -22.81 3.36
CA PRO A 76 -13.36 -22.70 4.50
C PRO A 76 -13.17 -23.86 5.49
N ILE A 77 -13.22 -23.53 6.79
CA ILE A 77 -13.20 -24.52 7.88
C ILE A 77 -14.56 -24.59 8.55
N CYS A 78 -14.84 -25.73 9.17
CA CYS A 78 -16.10 -25.96 9.91
C CYS A 78 -17.35 -25.77 9.02
N ALA A 79 -18.42 -25.25 9.59
CA ALA A 79 -19.70 -25.00 8.92
C ALA A 79 -19.76 -23.59 8.31
N THR A 80 -18.66 -23.13 7.70
CA THR A 80 -18.59 -21.82 7.02
C THR A 80 -18.64 -21.98 5.50
N LYS A 81 -19.24 -21.01 4.84
CA LYS A 81 -19.12 -20.81 3.40
C LYS A 81 -18.54 -19.42 3.14
N ILE A 82 -17.57 -19.33 2.26
CA ILE A 82 -17.00 -18.06 1.80
C ILE A 82 -17.58 -17.74 0.43
N VAL A 83 -18.01 -16.49 0.27
CA VAL A 83 -18.57 -15.96 -0.97
C VAL A 83 -17.89 -14.64 -1.29
N ILE A 84 -17.59 -14.40 -2.55
CA ILE A 84 -17.10 -13.10 -3.01
C ILE A 84 -18.27 -12.32 -3.61
N ARG A 85 -18.48 -11.06 -3.16
CA ARG A 85 -19.57 -10.21 -3.66
C ARG A 85 -19.05 -8.90 -4.22
N ASP A 86 -19.77 -8.36 -5.20
CA ASP A 86 -19.59 -6.98 -5.64
C ASP A 86 -20.20 -5.97 -4.62
N MET A 87 -20.01 -4.68 -4.86
CA MET A 87 -20.57 -3.62 -4.01
C MET A 87 -22.11 -3.56 -4.01
N LYS A 88 -22.76 -4.18 -5.02
CA LYS A 88 -24.22 -4.30 -5.10
C LYS A 88 -24.76 -5.54 -4.39
N GLY A 89 -23.87 -6.43 -3.93
CA GLY A 89 -24.21 -7.66 -3.24
C GLY A 89 -24.35 -8.89 -4.15
N ASN A 90 -24.07 -8.77 -5.46
CA ASN A 90 -24.11 -9.91 -6.36
C ASN A 90 -22.88 -10.80 -6.15
N GLU A 91 -23.07 -12.12 -6.22
CA GLU A 91 -21.99 -13.10 -6.12
C GLU A 91 -21.11 -13.04 -7.37
N LYS A 92 -19.80 -13.02 -7.17
CA LYS A 92 -18.77 -12.97 -8.21
C LYS A 92 -18.38 -14.36 -8.64
N LEU A 93 -17.91 -14.48 -9.87
CA LEU A 93 -17.40 -15.74 -10.41
C LEU A 93 -15.99 -16.06 -9.87
N SER A 94 -15.59 -17.33 -9.98
CA SER A 94 -14.23 -17.75 -9.64
C SER A 94 -13.19 -16.94 -10.41
N GLY A 95 -12.18 -16.42 -9.68
CA GLY A 95 -11.12 -15.59 -10.24
C GLY A 95 -11.42 -14.08 -10.28
N GLU A 96 -12.63 -13.65 -9.94
CA GLU A 96 -12.99 -12.25 -9.87
C GLU A 96 -12.79 -11.66 -8.45
N GLU A 97 -12.29 -10.43 -8.38
CA GLU A 97 -12.11 -9.68 -7.12
C GLU A 97 -13.45 -9.14 -6.60
N GLY A 98 -13.65 -9.23 -5.29
CA GLY A 98 -14.76 -8.60 -4.59
C GLY A 98 -14.60 -8.69 -3.08
N GLN A 99 -15.64 -8.27 -2.37
CA GLN A 99 -15.67 -8.29 -0.91
C GLN A 99 -15.84 -9.72 -0.40
N ILE A 100 -15.01 -10.13 0.55
CA ILE A 100 -15.12 -11.41 1.24
C ILE A 100 -16.34 -11.37 2.14
N CYS A 101 -17.25 -12.29 1.91
CA CYS A 101 -18.44 -12.51 2.74
C CYS A 101 -18.35 -13.90 3.37
N VAL A 102 -18.65 -13.97 4.67
CA VAL A 102 -18.66 -15.22 5.42
C VAL A 102 -20.10 -15.57 5.78
N GLN A 103 -20.51 -16.81 5.49
CA GLN A 103 -21.83 -17.34 5.78
C GLN A 103 -21.72 -18.52 6.76
N GLY A 104 -22.73 -18.68 7.60
CA GLY A 104 -22.87 -19.87 8.44
C GLY A 104 -22.94 -19.60 9.93
N ALA A 105 -22.87 -20.69 10.71
CA ALA A 105 -23.04 -20.68 12.16
C ALA A 105 -22.05 -19.80 12.94
N PRO A 106 -20.77 -19.60 12.49
CA PRO A 106 -19.83 -18.74 13.20
C PRO A 106 -20.13 -17.24 13.14
N VAL A 107 -21.04 -16.80 12.25
CA VAL A 107 -21.38 -15.38 12.12
C VAL A 107 -22.14 -14.88 13.33
N ALA A 108 -21.59 -13.86 13.99
CA ALA A 108 -22.18 -13.25 15.20
C ALA A 108 -23.56 -12.63 14.93
N ASP A 109 -24.35 -12.42 16.01
CA ASP A 109 -25.69 -11.83 15.91
C ASP A 109 -25.64 -10.31 15.70
N GLY A 110 -24.51 -9.66 15.91
CA GLY A 110 -24.32 -8.23 15.80
C GLY A 110 -23.27 -7.73 16.79
N TYR A 111 -23.29 -6.43 17.03
CA TYR A 111 -22.43 -5.76 18.00
C TYR A 111 -23.20 -5.42 19.27
N ILE A 112 -22.54 -5.39 20.41
CA ILE A 112 -23.09 -4.88 21.66
C ILE A 112 -22.73 -3.39 21.74
N VAL A 113 -23.74 -2.53 21.65
CA VAL A 113 -23.61 -1.08 21.76
C VAL A 113 -24.45 -0.61 22.96
N ASN A 114 -23.81 0.02 23.94
CA ASN A 114 -24.47 0.47 25.16
C ASN A 114 -25.23 -0.65 25.91
N GLY A 115 -24.70 -1.88 25.87
CA GLY A 115 -25.32 -3.04 26.51
C GLY A 115 -26.49 -3.67 25.76
N GLN A 116 -26.80 -3.20 24.56
CA GLN A 116 -27.85 -3.74 23.71
C GLN A 116 -27.27 -4.33 22.42
N LEU A 117 -27.89 -5.39 21.91
CA LEU A 117 -27.55 -5.98 20.63
C LEU A 117 -27.95 -5.03 19.49
N SER A 118 -26.98 -4.60 18.72
CA SER A 118 -27.17 -3.86 17.46
C SER A 118 -26.88 -4.79 16.29
N PRO A 119 -27.78 -4.98 15.33
CA PRO A 119 -27.56 -5.88 14.20
C PRO A 119 -26.45 -5.40 13.23
N GLY A 120 -25.96 -4.16 13.39
CA GLY A 120 -24.89 -3.61 12.55
C GLY A 120 -25.35 -3.48 11.08
N ASP A 121 -26.03 -2.40 10.78
CA ASP A 121 -26.90 -2.24 9.59
C ASP A 121 -26.27 -2.48 8.22
N ASP A 122 -24.93 -2.36 8.10
CA ASP A 122 -24.23 -2.50 6.81
C ASP A 122 -23.29 -3.72 6.72
N ALA A 123 -23.07 -4.43 7.82
CA ALA A 123 -22.12 -5.54 7.86
C ALA A 123 -22.82 -6.91 7.89
N PHE A 124 -23.92 -7.04 8.65
CA PHE A 124 -24.60 -8.31 8.86
C PHE A 124 -25.90 -8.39 8.05
N PHE A 125 -26.10 -9.53 7.42
CA PHE A 125 -27.28 -9.79 6.58
C PHE A 125 -27.89 -11.13 6.96
N THR A 126 -29.20 -11.23 6.84
CA THR A 126 -29.93 -12.51 6.87
C THR A 126 -30.37 -12.84 5.46
N LEU A 127 -29.89 -13.95 4.93
CA LEU A 127 -30.24 -14.42 3.59
C LEU A 127 -31.67 -14.97 3.59
N GLY A 128 -32.29 -15.08 2.42
CA GLY A 128 -33.62 -15.63 2.26
C GLY A 128 -33.77 -17.09 2.78
N SER A 129 -32.67 -17.82 2.94
CA SER A 129 -32.59 -19.12 3.58
C SER A 129 -32.65 -19.07 5.12
N GLY A 130 -32.62 -17.89 5.72
CA GLY A 130 -32.44 -17.69 7.17
C GLY A 130 -31.00 -17.80 7.65
N GLN A 131 -30.04 -18.10 6.75
CA GLN A 131 -28.63 -18.18 7.06
C GLN A 131 -28.04 -16.77 7.21
N ARG A 132 -27.12 -16.58 8.16
CA ARG A 132 -26.45 -15.30 8.38
C ARG A 132 -25.24 -15.14 7.49
N GLU A 133 -25.01 -13.93 7.05
CA GLU A 133 -23.83 -13.52 6.26
C GLU A 133 -23.26 -12.24 6.88
N ILE A 134 -21.92 -12.14 6.91
CA ILE A 134 -21.22 -10.91 7.21
C ILE A 134 -20.34 -10.49 6.05
N ARG A 135 -20.29 -9.20 5.77
CA ARG A 135 -19.32 -8.53 4.91
C ARG A 135 -18.14 -8.09 5.74
N THR A 136 -16.96 -8.69 5.50
CA THR A 136 -15.79 -8.49 6.37
C THR A 136 -15.08 -7.15 6.16
N GLY A 137 -15.34 -6.45 5.05
CA GLY A 137 -14.55 -5.31 4.61
C GLY A 137 -13.22 -5.69 3.95
N ASP A 138 -12.85 -6.97 3.96
CA ASP A 138 -11.69 -7.46 3.23
C ASP A 138 -12.07 -7.77 1.78
N LEU A 139 -11.12 -7.60 0.87
CA LEU A 139 -11.24 -7.90 -0.54
C LEU A 139 -10.43 -9.16 -0.87
N GLY A 140 -11.00 -10.04 -1.66
CA GLY A 140 -10.37 -11.31 -2.00
C GLY A 140 -10.81 -11.87 -3.33
N ILE A 141 -10.15 -12.96 -3.70
CA ILE A 141 -10.42 -13.75 -4.89
C ILE A 141 -10.45 -15.22 -4.47
N ILE A 142 -11.45 -15.97 -4.96
CA ILE A 142 -11.44 -17.43 -4.85
C ILE A 142 -11.05 -17.99 -6.22
N LYS A 143 -9.96 -18.75 -6.23
CA LYS A 143 -9.51 -19.49 -7.42
C LYS A 143 -9.24 -20.95 -7.03
N ASP A 144 -9.81 -21.87 -7.78
CA ASP A 144 -9.70 -23.32 -7.53
C ASP A 144 -10.06 -23.71 -6.09
N GLY A 145 -11.06 -23.04 -5.50
CA GLY A 145 -11.53 -23.25 -4.12
C GLY A 145 -10.71 -22.56 -3.04
N VAL A 146 -9.55 -21.98 -3.38
CA VAL A 146 -8.64 -21.33 -2.45
C VAL A 146 -8.87 -19.83 -2.41
N LEU A 147 -9.15 -19.29 -1.22
CA LEU A 147 -9.29 -17.86 -0.99
C LEU A 147 -7.91 -17.20 -0.86
N SER A 148 -7.72 -16.09 -1.55
CA SER A 148 -6.56 -15.21 -1.43
C SER A 148 -7.00 -13.79 -1.07
N LEU A 149 -6.25 -13.13 -0.17
CA LEU A 149 -6.48 -11.74 0.20
C LEU A 149 -5.90 -10.82 -0.88
N VAL A 150 -6.68 -9.84 -1.30
CA VAL A 150 -6.22 -8.74 -2.17
C VAL A 150 -5.86 -7.52 -1.33
N GLY A 151 -6.70 -7.15 -0.38
CA GLY A 151 -6.52 -6.01 0.51
C GLY A 151 -7.76 -5.73 1.34
N ARG A 152 -7.88 -4.49 1.83
CA ARG A 152 -9.09 -4.03 2.53
C ARG A 152 -9.82 -2.98 1.71
N LEU A 153 -11.14 -2.94 1.87
CA LEU A 153 -11.99 -1.97 1.19
C LEU A 153 -11.67 -0.53 1.63
N ASP A 154 -11.40 -0.34 2.92
CA ASP A 154 -11.05 0.93 3.56
C ASP A 154 -9.60 1.40 3.27
N ASN A 155 -8.72 0.51 2.85
CA ASN A 155 -7.33 0.80 2.46
C ASN A 155 -7.14 0.88 0.94
N ALA A 156 -8.21 0.78 0.17
CA ALA A 156 -8.17 1.01 -1.26
C ALA A 156 -8.37 2.50 -1.57
N VAL A 157 -7.45 3.07 -2.35
CA VAL A 157 -7.52 4.45 -2.80
C VAL A 157 -7.69 4.51 -4.31
N ASN A 158 -8.44 5.50 -4.80
CA ASN A 158 -8.59 5.71 -6.23
C ASN A 158 -7.71 6.89 -6.65
N ILE A 159 -6.71 6.61 -7.47
CA ILE A 159 -5.77 7.62 -7.98
C ILE A 159 -5.86 7.61 -9.50
N ALA A 160 -6.32 8.71 -10.09
CA ALA A 160 -6.46 8.88 -11.55
C ALA A 160 -7.22 7.73 -12.24
N GLY A 161 -8.26 7.20 -11.59
CA GLY A 161 -9.09 6.10 -12.11
C GLY A 161 -8.54 4.69 -11.83
N HIS A 162 -7.38 4.57 -11.21
CA HIS A 162 -6.81 3.29 -10.77
C HIS A 162 -7.13 3.03 -9.31
N LYS A 163 -7.73 1.87 -9.03
CA LYS A 163 -7.91 1.39 -7.67
C LYS A 163 -6.59 0.78 -7.18
N ILE A 164 -6.06 1.32 -6.11
CA ILE A 164 -4.76 0.92 -5.54
C ILE A 164 -4.99 0.41 -4.13
N HIS A 165 -4.55 -0.80 -3.86
CA HIS A 165 -4.53 -1.36 -2.51
C HIS A 165 -3.19 -1.01 -1.85
N LEU A 166 -3.24 -0.27 -0.75
CA LEU A 166 -2.03 0.21 -0.07
C LEU A 166 -1.12 -0.94 0.39
N GLU A 167 -1.71 -2.08 0.74
CA GLU A 167 -0.97 -3.29 1.12
C GLU A 167 -0.12 -3.86 -0.03
N GLU A 168 -0.51 -3.63 -1.27
CA GLU A 168 0.27 -4.07 -2.43
C GLU A 168 1.58 -3.27 -2.54
N VAL A 169 1.51 -1.97 -2.27
CA VAL A 169 2.71 -1.10 -2.21
C VAL A 169 3.62 -1.51 -1.05
N GLU A 170 3.03 -1.82 0.10
CA GLU A 170 3.77 -2.29 1.29
C GLU A 170 4.48 -3.62 1.03
N ARG A 171 3.80 -4.57 0.39
CA ARG A 171 4.41 -5.86 -0.01
C ARG A 171 5.58 -5.69 -0.97
N ALA A 172 5.42 -4.84 -1.99
CA ALA A 172 6.51 -4.56 -2.93
C ALA A 172 7.73 -3.98 -2.20
N ALA A 173 7.52 -3.06 -1.26
CA ALA A 173 8.60 -2.47 -0.47
C ALA A 173 9.30 -3.50 0.43
N ALA A 174 8.56 -4.35 1.13
CA ALA A 174 9.11 -5.43 1.95
C ALA A 174 9.92 -6.43 1.10
N ARG A 175 9.44 -6.74 -0.12
CA ARG A 175 10.14 -7.61 -1.07
C ARG A 175 11.45 -6.98 -1.56
N VAL A 176 11.43 -5.68 -1.90
CA VAL A 176 12.64 -4.93 -2.28
C VAL A 176 13.66 -4.90 -1.15
N ALA A 177 13.21 -4.73 0.10
CA ALA A 177 14.05 -4.74 1.29
C ALA A 177 14.51 -6.15 1.70
N ASN A 178 13.95 -7.20 1.11
CA ASN A 178 14.15 -8.60 1.52
C ASN A 178 13.97 -8.77 3.05
N SER A 179 12.89 -8.23 3.59
CA SER A 179 12.66 -8.12 5.04
C SER A 179 11.27 -8.61 5.42
N THR A 180 11.16 -9.14 6.64
CA THR A 180 9.90 -9.51 7.27
C THR A 180 9.24 -8.37 8.05
N LYS A 181 9.97 -7.24 8.22
CA LYS A 181 9.42 -6.04 8.85
C LYS A 181 8.35 -5.41 7.97
N GLN A 182 7.48 -4.62 8.57
CA GLN A 182 6.38 -3.95 7.88
C GLN A 182 6.70 -2.47 7.68
N CYS A 183 6.16 -1.92 6.61
CA CYS A 183 6.14 -0.50 6.30
C CYS A 183 4.68 -0.03 6.14
N GLY A 184 4.44 1.27 6.07
CA GLY A 184 3.09 1.82 5.95
C GLY A 184 2.94 2.65 4.67
N ALA A 185 2.10 2.20 3.74
CA ALA A 185 1.67 3.01 2.61
C ALA A 185 0.46 3.85 2.99
N VAL A 186 0.45 5.10 2.56
CA VAL A 186 -0.64 6.04 2.81
C VAL A 186 -0.92 6.90 1.59
N TYR A 187 -2.16 7.35 1.46
CA TYR A 187 -2.56 8.34 0.46
C TYR A 187 -2.72 9.70 1.13
N HIS A 188 -1.85 10.63 0.81
CA HIS A 188 -1.91 11.99 1.30
C HIS A 188 -2.79 12.84 0.37
N GLN A 189 -3.90 13.37 0.91
CA GLN A 189 -4.89 14.14 0.14
C GLN A 189 -4.50 15.61 -0.07
N GLY A 190 -3.37 16.07 0.51
CA GLY A 190 -2.84 17.43 0.28
C GLY A 190 -2.48 17.65 -1.18
N SER A 191 -2.23 18.89 -1.53
CA SER A 191 -1.59 19.39 -2.78
C SER A 191 -1.53 18.45 -4.01
N GLY A 192 -2.69 17.96 -4.46
CA GLY A 192 -2.76 17.11 -5.67
C GLY A 192 -2.85 15.61 -5.43
N GLY A 193 -2.89 15.17 -4.19
CA GLY A 193 -3.03 13.79 -3.79
C GLY A 193 -1.91 12.87 -4.28
N PHE A 194 -1.22 12.19 -3.39
CA PHE A 194 -0.15 11.28 -3.77
C PHE A 194 0.00 10.10 -2.81
N LEU A 195 0.57 9.01 -3.32
CA LEU A 195 1.01 7.89 -2.50
C LEU A 195 2.33 8.23 -1.81
N ALA A 196 2.39 7.96 -0.51
CA ALA A 196 3.62 8.00 0.27
C ALA A 196 3.85 6.65 0.96
N LEU A 197 5.11 6.36 1.25
CA LEU A 197 5.54 5.15 1.91
C LEU A 197 6.40 5.50 3.12
N VAL A 198 6.02 5.01 4.30
CA VAL A 198 6.80 5.14 5.54
C VAL A 198 7.53 3.84 5.80
N ILE A 199 8.85 3.87 5.80
CA ILE A 199 9.71 2.69 5.90
C ILE A 199 10.62 2.76 7.13
N PRO A 200 11.07 1.60 7.65
CA PRO A 200 12.17 1.57 8.62
C PRO A 200 13.43 2.22 8.07
N ARG A 201 14.17 2.94 8.91
CA ARG A 201 15.38 3.66 8.50
C ARG A 201 16.43 2.76 7.85
N GLU A 202 16.52 1.53 8.27
CA GLU A 202 17.43 0.54 7.69
C GLU A 202 17.13 0.16 6.23
N TRP A 203 15.91 0.48 5.73
CA TRP A 203 15.54 0.23 4.33
C TRP A 203 15.87 1.40 3.39
N GLU A 204 16.37 2.53 3.92
CA GLU A 204 16.56 3.77 3.18
C GLU A 204 17.41 3.60 1.90
N SER A 205 18.48 2.81 1.97
CA SER A 205 19.32 2.53 0.81
C SER A 205 18.77 1.47 -0.13
N GLN A 206 17.82 0.67 0.33
CA GLN A 206 17.29 -0.48 -0.41
C GLN A 206 15.99 -0.13 -1.13
N VAL A 207 15.07 0.56 -0.46
CA VAL A 207 13.73 0.88 -0.99
C VAL A 207 13.78 2.24 -1.68
N THR A 208 13.91 2.19 -2.99
CA THR A 208 13.91 3.37 -3.86
C THR A 208 12.77 3.27 -4.87
N THR A 209 12.33 4.40 -5.42
CA THR A 209 11.30 4.42 -6.48
C THR A 209 11.69 3.58 -7.69
N SER A 210 12.98 3.57 -8.06
CA SER A 210 13.48 2.77 -9.18
C SER A 210 13.37 1.27 -8.92
N ARG A 211 13.70 0.81 -7.71
CA ARG A 211 13.57 -0.61 -7.34
C ARG A 211 12.13 -1.04 -7.15
N LEU A 212 11.27 -0.14 -6.66
CA LEU A 212 9.82 -0.40 -6.58
C LEU A 212 9.20 -0.54 -7.97
N ALA A 213 9.72 0.16 -8.98
CA ALA A 213 9.25 0.06 -10.37
C ALA A 213 9.49 -1.31 -11.02
N GLU A 214 10.33 -2.16 -10.42
CA GLU A 214 10.51 -3.56 -10.86
C GLU A 214 9.31 -4.46 -10.47
N PHE A 215 8.53 -4.03 -9.46
CA PHE A 215 7.44 -4.82 -8.87
C PHE A 215 6.07 -4.15 -8.97
N LEU A 216 6.02 -2.84 -9.19
CA LEU A 216 4.80 -2.05 -9.20
C LEU A 216 4.61 -1.33 -10.53
N PRO A 217 3.39 -1.24 -11.03
CA PRO A 217 3.08 -0.36 -12.14
C PRO A 217 3.33 1.10 -11.74
N SER A 218 3.59 1.95 -12.74
CA SER A 218 4.02 3.34 -12.52
C SER A 218 3.05 4.18 -11.67
N TYR A 219 1.74 3.92 -11.74
CA TYR A 219 0.72 4.62 -10.97
C TYR A 219 0.67 4.20 -9.48
N MET A 220 1.32 3.10 -9.09
CA MET A 220 1.44 2.63 -7.70
C MET A 220 2.77 3.03 -7.05
N ILE A 221 3.71 3.63 -7.78
CA ILE A 221 4.99 4.03 -7.21
C ILE A 221 4.78 5.22 -6.28
N PRO A 222 5.19 5.12 -5.00
CA PRO A 222 5.07 6.24 -4.07
C PRO A 222 5.86 7.45 -4.56
N LEU A 223 5.25 8.63 -4.50
CA LEU A 223 5.93 9.89 -4.81
C LEU A 223 6.93 10.27 -3.70
N LYS A 224 6.62 9.89 -2.46
CA LYS A 224 7.44 10.22 -1.30
C LYS A 224 7.71 8.97 -0.46
N ILE A 225 8.97 8.81 -0.05
CA ILE A 225 9.40 7.77 0.88
C ILE A 225 9.94 8.47 2.12
N VAL A 226 9.34 8.19 3.27
CA VAL A 226 9.71 8.76 4.56
C VAL A 226 10.32 7.67 5.42
N THR A 227 11.50 7.93 5.98
CA THR A 227 12.19 6.98 6.86
C THR A 227 11.91 7.30 8.32
N THR A 228 11.73 6.27 9.14
CA THR A 228 11.54 6.39 10.58
C THR A 228 12.28 5.29 11.33
N GLN A 229 12.63 5.51 12.59
CA GLN A 229 13.18 4.45 13.42
C GLN A 229 12.17 3.33 13.67
N ASN A 230 10.92 3.72 13.96
CA ASN A 230 9.83 2.78 14.21
C ASN A 230 8.62 3.18 13.36
N VAL A 231 8.19 2.28 12.48
CA VAL A 231 6.94 2.47 11.73
C VAL A 231 5.77 2.44 12.71
N PRO A 232 4.90 3.45 12.71
CA PRO A 232 3.80 3.56 13.66
C PRO A 232 2.87 2.35 13.63
N ARG A 233 2.48 1.88 14.84
CA ARG A 233 1.59 0.72 15.01
C ARG A 233 0.48 1.02 16.01
N SER A 234 -0.68 0.46 15.77
CA SER A 234 -1.80 0.45 16.70
C SER A 234 -1.50 -0.43 17.92
N ARG A 235 -2.35 -0.38 18.93
CA ARG A 235 -2.26 -1.28 20.12
C ARG A 235 -2.33 -2.77 19.75
N THR A 236 -2.93 -3.11 18.62
CA THR A 236 -3.04 -4.48 18.11
C THR A 236 -1.86 -4.89 17.24
N GLY A 237 -0.84 -4.03 17.08
CA GLY A 237 0.36 -4.30 16.30
C GLY A 237 0.24 -4.03 14.79
N LYS A 238 -0.95 -3.65 14.29
CA LYS A 238 -1.15 -3.28 12.88
C LYS A 238 -0.58 -1.90 12.57
N ILE A 239 -0.24 -1.64 11.30
CA ILE A 239 0.22 -0.31 10.84
C ILE A 239 -0.83 0.76 11.16
N ASP A 240 -0.41 1.82 11.83
CA ASP A 240 -1.23 3.00 12.11
C ASP A 240 -1.05 4.01 10.98
N ARG A 241 -1.97 3.95 10.00
CA ARG A 241 -1.92 4.81 8.82
C ARG A 241 -2.15 6.29 9.15
N SER A 242 -2.87 6.59 10.23
CA SER A 242 -3.10 7.97 10.67
C SER A 242 -1.81 8.60 11.17
N GLU A 243 -1.04 7.87 11.96
CA GLU A 243 0.28 8.33 12.41
C GLU A 243 1.29 8.36 11.26
N CYS A 244 1.24 7.41 10.32
CA CYS A 244 2.06 7.47 9.10
C CYS A 244 1.76 8.72 8.27
N LEU A 245 0.48 9.12 8.12
CA LEU A 245 0.10 10.36 7.44
C LEU A 245 0.66 11.60 8.12
N LYS A 246 0.69 11.64 9.46
CA LYS A 246 1.31 12.75 10.21
C LYS A 246 2.80 12.86 9.93
N LEU A 247 3.52 11.73 9.88
CA LEU A 247 4.94 11.71 9.54
C LEU A 247 5.19 12.23 8.12
N VAL A 248 4.35 11.87 7.16
CA VAL A 248 4.42 12.36 5.78
C VAL A 248 4.18 13.87 5.75
N ALA A 249 3.13 14.37 6.41
CA ALA A 249 2.83 15.80 6.47
C ALA A 249 3.94 16.61 7.17
N GLN A 250 4.50 16.10 8.27
CA GLN A 250 5.64 16.74 8.95
C GLN A 250 6.87 16.82 8.04
N SER A 251 7.16 15.77 7.28
CA SER A 251 8.29 15.79 6.36
C SER A 251 8.10 16.80 5.22
N GLU A 252 6.87 17.12 4.81
CA GLU A 252 6.59 18.22 3.87
C GLU A 252 6.91 19.60 4.47
N LEU A 253 6.58 19.81 5.75
CA LEU A 253 6.90 21.04 6.45
C LEU A 253 8.43 21.25 6.58
N TYR A 254 9.18 20.18 6.90
CA TYR A 254 10.65 20.23 6.96
C TYR A 254 11.29 20.49 5.59
N ASP A 255 10.75 19.92 4.52
CA ASP A 255 11.23 20.20 3.17
C ASP A 255 10.93 21.66 2.79
N HIS A 256 9.77 22.17 3.18
CA HIS A 256 9.39 23.58 2.95
C HIS A 256 10.27 24.56 3.76
N ASP A 257 10.57 24.24 5.03
CA ASP A 257 11.44 25.08 5.88
C ASP A 257 12.91 25.03 5.41
N ARG A 258 13.40 23.89 4.93
CA ARG A 258 14.74 23.78 4.32
C ARG A 258 14.84 24.56 3.02
N ILE A 259 13.79 24.60 2.20
CA ILE A 259 13.71 25.43 1.00
C ILE A 259 13.65 26.92 1.42
N SER A 260 12.96 27.24 2.52
CA SER A 260 12.83 28.63 3.02
C SER A 260 14.06 29.14 3.77
N GLN A 261 14.82 28.27 4.43
CA GLN A 261 16.02 28.63 5.24
C GLN A 261 17.35 28.32 4.56
N GLY A 262 17.35 27.46 3.54
CA GLY A 262 18.51 27.06 2.77
C GLY A 262 18.59 27.80 1.44
N GLN A 263 19.31 28.92 1.42
CA GLN A 263 19.78 29.63 0.22
C GLN A 263 18.75 30.52 -0.49
N MET A 264 18.63 31.71 -0.02
CA MET A 264 18.57 32.93 -0.88
C MET A 264 19.89 33.05 -1.70
N GLN A 265 20.27 32.01 -2.44
CA GLN A 265 21.10 32.16 -3.62
C GLN A 265 20.13 32.14 -4.80
N ARG A 266 20.30 33.12 -5.68
CA ARG A 266 19.54 33.32 -6.92
C ARG A 266 19.61 32.09 -7.82
N ASN A 267 18.87 31.05 -7.49
CA ASN A 267 18.65 29.96 -8.43
C ASN A 267 17.75 30.50 -9.54
N SER A 268 18.17 30.35 -10.76
CA SER A 268 17.38 30.75 -11.94
C SER A 268 16.03 30.02 -11.92
N VAL A 269 15.00 30.58 -12.55
CA VAL A 269 13.70 29.90 -12.74
C VAL A 269 13.90 28.49 -13.27
N HIS A 270 14.88 28.33 -14.16
CA HIS A 270 15.30 27.04 -14.71
C HIS A 270 15.72 26.04 -13.63
N ASP A 271 16.59 26.40 -12.70
CA ASP A 271 17.06 25.50 -11.63
C ASP A 271 15.91 25.06 -10.70
N GLN A 272 14.97 25.97 -10.44
CA GLN A 272 13.79 25.65 -9.63
C GLN A 272 12.87 24.68 -10.34
N VAL A 273 12.62 24.88 -11.64
CA VAL A 273 11.81 23.94 -12.47
C VAL A 273 12.53 22.58 -12.57
N GLN A 274 13.86 22.58 -12.79
CA GLN A 274 14.66 21.36 -12.83
C GLN A 274 14.56 20.58 -11.52
N ASN A 275 14.64 21.25 -10.38
CA ASN A 275 14.52 20.59 -9.07
C ASN A 275 13.14 19.93 -8.87
N ILE A 276 12.06 20.63 -9.25
CA ILE A 276 10.69 20.08 -9.19
C ILE A 276 10.55 18.89 -10.15
N TRP A 277 11.11 19.00 -11.34
CA TRP A 277 11.11 17.94 -12.36
C TRP A 277 11.82 16.68 -11.85
N ASP A 278 13.02 16.82 -11.30
CA ASP A 278 13.82 15.72 -10.74
C ASP A 278 13.13 15.07 -9.54
N MET A 279 12.51 15.88 -8.69
CA MET A 279 11.72 15.40 -7.55
C MET A 279 10.53 14.54 -8.02
N VAL A 280 9.79 15.00 -9.03
CA VAL A 280 8.62 14.28 -9.56
C VAL A 280 9.02 13.02 -10.30
N LEU A 281 10.14 13.01 -11.01
CA LEU A 281 10.66 11.82 -11.69
C LEU A 281 11.38 10.85 -10.76
N GLY A 282 11.79 11.31 -9.56
CA GLY A 282 12.54 10.50 -8.60
C GLY A 282 13.98 10.21 -9.02
N LYS A 283 14.52 10.97 -9.96
CA LYS A 283 15.89 10.84 -10.44
C LYS A 283 16.39 12.16 -11.02
N LYS A 284 17.69 12.43 -10.91
CA LYS A 284 18.31 13.58 -11.59
C LYS A 284 18.29 13.36 -13.10
N SER A 285 17.64 14.26 -13.82
CA SER A 285 17.67 14.26 -15.27
C SER A 285 18.68 15.31 -15.73
N HIS A 286 19.61 14.91 -16.56
CA HIS A 286 20.60 15.83 -17.14
C HIS A 286 20.21 16.07 -18.60
N GLY A 287 19.98 17.34 -18.96
CA GLY A 287 19.67 17.78 -20.33
C GLY A 287 18.34 18.57 -20.43
N GLU A 288 18.44 19.80 -20.93
CA GLU A 288 17.35 20.79 -20.95
C GLU A 288 16.16 20.43 -21.86
N ASP A 289 16.41 19.64 -22.91
CA ASP A 289 15.42 19.30 -23.94
C ASP A 289 14.89 17.85 -23.84
N ARG A 290 15.06 17.19 -22.71
CA ARG A 290 14.55 15.84 -22.54
C ARG A 290 13.05 15.86 -22.35
N ASP A 291 12.33 15.11 -23.20
CA ASP A 291 10.90 14.88 -23.09
C ASP A 291 10.55 14.19 -21.76
N PHE A 292 9.57 14.74 -21.04
CA PHE A 292 9.12 14.25 -19.72
C PHE A 292 8.72 12.78 -19.72
N PHE A 293 7.99 12.35 -20.74
CA PHE A 293 7.50 10.98 -20.85
C PHE A 293 8.62 10.02 -21.21
N SER A 294 9.53 10.43 -22.09
CA SER A 294 10.76 9.68 -22.39
C SER A 294 11.71 9.59 -21.21
N ALA A 295 11.67 10.56 -20.30
CA ALA A 295 12.41 10.54 -19.05
C ALA A 295 11.76 9.66 -17.96
N GLY A 296 10.63 8.99 -18.23
CA GLY A 296 9.91 8.11 -17.29
C GLY A 296 8.74 8.79 -16.57
N GLY A 297 8.32 9.97 -17.04
CA GLY A 297 7.08 10.61 -16.62
C GLY A 297 5.85 9.89 -17.18
N ASN A 298 4.73 10.05 -16.50
CA ASN A 298 3.41 9.62 -16.95
C ASN A 298 2.39 10.73 -16.73
N SER A 299 1.15 10.53 -17.15
CA SER A 299 0.09 11.55 -17.03
C SER A 299 -0.14 12.00 -15.58
N LEU A 300 -0.04 11.10 -14.62
CA LEU A 300 -0.19 11.44 -13.21
C LEU A 300 0.96 12.31 -12.71
N ARG A 301 2.19 11.93 -13.03
CA ARG A 301 3.40 12.72 -12.72
C ARG A 301 3.39 14.07 -13.40
N ALA A 302 2.84 14.18 -14.63
CA ALA A 302 2.67 15.44 -15.31
C ALA A 302 1.73 16.39 -14.55
N VAL A 303 0.60 15.89 -14.04
CA VAL A 303 -0.30 16.67 -13.19
C VAL A 303 0.38 17.10 -11.90
N GLN A 304 1.16 16.21 -11.25
CA GLN A 304 1.92 16.52 -10.05
C GLN A 304 2.98 17.59 -10.29
N LEU A 305 3.73 17.48 -11.42
CA LEU A 305 4.71 18.46 -11.85
C LEU A 305 4.08 19.85 -12.01
N LEU A 306 2.99 19.94 -12.78
CA LEU A 306 2.32 21.20 -13.04
C LEU A 306 1.67 21.80 -11.78
N THR A 307 1.19 20.95 -10.87
CA THR A 307 0.65 21.40 -9.58
C THR A 307 1.76 21.97 -8.70
N ALA A 308 2.91 21.31 -8.63
CA ALA A 308 4.06 21.76 -7.84
C ALA A 308 4.62 23.09 -8.41
N ILE A 309 4.73 23.20 -9.74
CA ILE A 309 5.12 24.44 -10.45
C ILE A 309 4.11 25.55 -10.15
N GLY A 310 2.81 25.26 -10.25
CA GLY A 310 1.77 26.24 -9.96
C GLY A 310 1.86 26.81 -8.55
N LYS A 311 2.20 25.99 -7.57
CA LYS A 311 2.42 26.41 -6.17
C LYS A 311 3.68 27.25 -6.01
N GLN A 312 4.79 26.80 -6.60
CA GLN A 312 6.09 27.47 -6.45
C GLN A 312 6.10 28.86 -7.12
N PHE A 313 5.48 29.00 -8.28
CA PHE A 313 5.54 30.22 -9.08
C PHE A 313 4.23 31.03 -9.09
N GLY A 314 3.17 30.54 -8.45
CA GLY A 314 1.87 31.22 -8.45
C GLY A 314 1.15 31.21 -9.82
N VAL A 315 1.62 30.42 -10.76
CA VAL A 315 1.14 30.41 -12.15
C VAL A 315 0.50 29.06 -12.49
N ARG A 316 -0.73 29.06 -12.96
CA ARG A 316 -1.40 27.84 -13.43
C ARG A 316 -0.99 27.53 -14.87
N VAL A 317 -0.15 26.50 -15.05
CA VAL A 317 0.20 25.98 -16.37
C VAL A 317 -0.88 25.03 -16.87
N PRO A 318 -1.57 25.32 -18.00
CA PRO A 318 -2.57 24.41 -18.55
C PRO A 318 -1.92 23.10 -19.01
N LEU A 319 -2.53 21.97 -18.67
CA LEU A 319 -2.05 20.64 -19.02
C LEU A 319 -1.80 20.48 -20.52
N ARG A 320 -2.69 21.04 -21.35
CA ARG A 320 -2.58 21.04 -22.82
C ARG A 320 -1.28 21.65 -23.32
N ASN A 321 -0.83 22.75 -22.70
CA ASN A 321 0.39 23.45 -23.11
C ASN A 321 1.63 22.59 -22.82
N PHE A 322 1.63 21.91 -21.69
CA PHE A 322 2.72 21.00 -21.33
C PHE A 322 2.77 19.77 -22.24
N TYR A 323 1.62 19.16 -22.56
CA TYR A 323 1.58 17.99 -23.46
C TYR A 323 2.06 18.29 -24.88
N SER A 324 1.95 19.54 -25.34
CA SER A 324 2.41 19.93 -26.68
C SER A 324 3.95 19.96 -26.79
N ASN A 325 4.65 20.27 -25.71
CA ASN A 325 6.11 20.24 -25.61
C ASN A 325 6.53 19.97 -24.15
N PRO A 326 6.59 18.69 -23.72
CA PRO A 326 6.80 18.32 -22.33
C PRO A 326 8.28 18.36 -21.93
N THR A 327 8.89 19.54 -21.98
CA THR A 327 10.31 19.81 -21.65
C THR A 327 10.43 20.87 -20.57
N ILE A 328 11.61 20.90 -19.90
CA ILE A 328 11.93 21.93 -18.90
C ILE A 328 11.96 23.31 -19.54
N SER A 329 12.58 23.44 -20.70
CA SER A 329 12.64 24.71 -21.44
C SER A 329 11.26 25.28 -21.75
N CYS A 330 10.30 24.43 -22.13
CA CYS A 330 8.92 24.85 -22.35
C CYS A 330 8.28 25.35 -21.05
N LEU A 331 8.45 24.63 -19.92
CA LEU A 331 7.91 25.06 -18.63
C LEU A 331 8.49 26.41 -18.19
N VAL A 332 9.80 26.59 -18.33
CA VAL A 332 10.47 27.86 -18.01
C VAL A 332 9.91 29.01 -18.88
N SER A 333 9.74 28.79 -20.19
CA SER A 333 9.17 29.79 -21.07
C SER A 333 7.73 30.18 -20.74
N LEU A 334 6.94 29.25 -20.21
CA LEU A 334 5.56 29.51 -19.75
C LEU A 334 5.49 30.29 -18.44
N LEU A 335 6.57 30.27 -17.64
CA LEU A 335 6.66 30.93 -16.34
C LEU A 335 7.26 32.33 -16.41
N MET A 336 7.97 32.68 -17.50
CA MET A 336 8.53 34.01 -17.70
C MET A 336 7.47 35.01 -18.12
N PRO A 337 7.51 36.28 -17.61
CA PRO A 337 6.65 37.35 -18.08
C PRO A 337 6.79 37.59 -19.61
N VAL A 338 5.70 38.04 -20.25
CA VAL A 338 5.65 38.24 -21.71
C VAL A 338 6.71 39.24 -22.20
N GLU A 339 7.18 40.13 -21.32
CA GLU A 339 8.18 41.17 -21.65
C GLU A 339 9.63 40.64 -21.79
N GLU A 340 9.93 39.43 -21.32
CA GLU A 340 11.27 38.81 -21.44
C GLU A 340 11.35 37.73 -22.52
N ARG A 341 10.29 37.54 -23.33
CA ARG A 341 10.24 36.49 -24.36
C ARG A 341 10.84 36.89 -25.72
N GLU A 342 11.26 38.15 -25.89
CA GLU A 342 11.77 38.70 -27.14
C GLU A 342 13.23 39.20 -27.09
N GLN A 343 14.06 38.69 -26.19
CA GLN A 343 15.49 38.95 -26.18
C GLN A 343 16.32 37.72 -26.44
#